data_0be7d3808ebf28d1269182caf4b35aa2
#
_entry.id   0be7d3808ebf28d1269182caf4b35aa2
#
_cell.length_a   1.000
_cell.length_b   1.000
_cell.length_c   1.000
_cell.angle_alpha   90.00
_cell.angle_beta   90.00
_cell.angle_gamma   90.00
#
_symmetry.space_group_name_H-M   'P 1'
#
loop_
_entity.id
_entity.type
_entity.pdbx_description
1 polymer ?
#
loop_
_entity_poly.entity_id
_entity_poly.type
_entity_poly.pdbx_seq_one_letter_code
_entity_poly.pdbx_strand_id
1 'polypeptide(L)'
;MVTLFSKIFGADNSVPGVVVLLAVLVLRQADFGVRTSHGLLCIAGIFGILIAGPRITNMMHPVPAFFVNMACILILMIFGCHNVIMSNQSTFVLGYLLLQGYDVSGHAYVLRVISLLIGMGICMAVFYKNQKNRPYRRTFLDLFREFDVRSARNWWYIKPVSYTHLRAHETL
;
A
#
# COMPACT_ATOMS: atom_id res chain seq x y z
N MET A 1 -9.59 14.67 7.88
CA MET A 1 -8.39 13.91 8.28
C MET A 1 -7.11 14.73 8.13
N VAL A 2 -6.80 15.25 6.95
CA VAL A 2 -5.56 16.02 6.72
C VAL A 2 -5.42 17.21 7.67
N THR A 3 -6.47 18.02 7.80
CA THR A 3 -6.51 19.16 8.73
C THR A 3 -6.37 18.77 10.21
N LEU A 4 -6.89 17.60 10.59
CA LEU A 4 -6.74 17.06 11.93
C LEU A 4 -5.27 16.67 12.19
N PHE A 5 -4.64 15.95 11.24
CA PHE A 5 -3.24 15.57 11.33
C PHE A 5 -2.32 16.80 11.38
N SER A 6 -2.58 17.81 10.53
CA SER A 6 -1.82 19.06 10.52
C SER A 6 -1.95 19.83 11.85
N LYS A 7 -3.13 19.84 12.49
CA LYS A 7 -3.31 20.49 13.79
C LYS A 7 -2.65 19.76 14.96
N ILE A 8 -2.63 18.42 14.92
CA ILE A 8 -2.09 17.59 16.01
C ILE A 8 -0.57 17.43 15.89
N PHE A 9 -0.06 17.20 14.67
CA PHE A 9 1.33 16.85 14.43
C PHE A 9 2.15 17.97 13.76
N GLY A 10 1.55 19.14 13.54
CA GLY A 10 2.18 20.28 12.88
C GLY A 10 2.00 20.30 11.38
N ALA A 11 2.19 21.49 10.78
CA ALA A 11 2.00 21.71 9.35
C ALA A 11 2.92 20.84 8.46
N ASP A 12 4.16 20.60 8.92
CA ASP A 12 5.16 19.76 8.24
C ASP A 12 4.73 18.28 8.14
N ASN A 13 3.78 17.86 8.96
CA ASN A 13 3.24 16.50 9.00
C ASN A 13 1.83 16.39 8.38
N SER A 14 1.45 17.30 7.50
CA SER A 14 0.22 17.19 6.70
C SER A 14 0.25 16.03 5.70
N VAL A 15 1.43 15.74 5.14
CA VAL A 15 1.65 14.67 4.14
C VAL A 15 1.25 13.29 4.67
N PRO A 16 1.68 12.84 5.86
CA PRO A 16 1.18 11.61 6.47
C PRO A 16 -0.35 11.54 6.54
N GLY A 17 -1.02 12.66 6.84
CA GLY A 17 -2.48 12.73 6.86
C GLY A 17 -3.12 12.43 5.50
N VAL A 18 -2.51 12.88 4.41
CA VAL A 18 -2.94 12.56 3.04
C VAL A 18 -2.73 11.08 2.74
N VAL A 19 -1.54 10.56 3.06
CA VAL A 19 -1.20 9.14 2.83
C VAL A 19 -2.15 8.22 3.58
N VAL A 20 -2.44 8.50 4.86
CA VAL A 20 -3.37 7.71 5.67
C VAL A 20 -4.79 7.81 5.11
N LEU A 21 -5.24 8.99 4.69
CA LEU A 21 -6.56 9.16 4.08
C LEU A 21 -6.70 8.30 2.81
N LEU A 22 -5.72 8.37 1.92
CA LEU A 22 -5.70 7.58 0.68
C LEU A 22 -5.66 6.07 1.00
N ALA A 23 -4.85 5.65 1.96
CA ALA A 23 -4.78 4.25 2.39
C ALA A 23 -6.13 3.76 2.94
N VAL A 24 -6.81 4.55 3.77
CA VAL A 24 -8.14 4.20 4.32
C VAL A 24 -9.17 4.07 3.19
N LEU A 25 -9.17 4.98 2.21
CA LEU A 25 -10.10 4.92 1.08
C LEU A 25 -9.90 3.65 0.26
N VAL A 26 -8.63 3.32 -0.03
CA VAL A 26 -8.29 2.09 -0.74
C VAL A 26 -8.70 0.85 0.06
N LEU A 27 -8.33 0.76 1.34
CA LEU A 27 -8.62 -0.39 2.19
C LEU A 27 -10.11 -0.59 2.47
N ARG A 28 -10.91 0.46 2.33
CA ARG A 28 -12.37 0.34 2.43
C ARG A 28 -12.98 -0.44 1.24
N GLN A 29 -12.38 -0.31 0.06
CA GLN A 29 -12.85 -0.94 -1.17
C GLN A 29 -12.03 -2.17 -1.56
N ALA A 30 -10.75 -2.20 -1.18
CA ALA A 30 -9.83 -3.26 -1.54
C ALA A 30 -10.14 -4.55 -0.79
N ASP A 31 -10.23 -5.61 -1.58
CA ASP A 31 -10.25 -6.96 -1.09
C ASP A 31 -8.91 -7.61 -1.39
N PHE A 32 -8.12 -7.89 -0.36
CA PHE A 32 -6.82 -8.54 -0.54
C PHE A 32 -6.92 -10.03 -0.87
N GLY A 33 -8.10 -10.63 -0.81
CA GLY A 33 -8.30 -12.05 -1.13
C GLY A 33 -7.53 -13.03 -0.23
N VAL A 34 -6.89 -12.53 0.83
CA VAL A 34 -6.06 -13.31 1.77
C VAL A 34 -6.70 -13.37 3.15
N ARG A 35 -6.23 -14.32 3.95
CA ARG A 35 -6.65 -14.47 5.35
C ARG A 35 -6.42 -13.15 6.10
N THR A 36 -7.36 -12.74 6.93
CA THR A 36 -7.35 -11.44 7.62
C THR A 36 -6.04 -11.16 8.37
N SER A 37 -5.47 -12.16 9.06
CA SER A 37 -4.18 -12.01 9.75
C SER A 37 -3.01 -11.72 8.81
N HIS A 38 -3.00 -12.34 7.62
CA HIS A 38 -1.97 -12.09 6.61
C HIS A 38 -2.16 -10.71 5.95
N GLY A 39 -3.40 -10.27 5.75
CA GLY A 39 -3.70 -8.93 5.28
C GLY A 39 -3.25 -7.84 6.25
N LEU A 40 -3.43 -8.06 7.57
CA LEU A 40 -2.91 -7.15 8.60
C LEU A 40 -1.38 -7.08 8.58
N LEU A 41 -0.70 -8.22 8.35
CA LEU A 41 0.75 -8.25 8.20
C LEU A 41 1.22 -7.48 6.96
N CYS A 42 0.49 -7.59 5.84
CA CYS A 42 0.76 -6.80 4.63
C CYS A 42 0.66 -5.29 4.91
N ILE A 43 -0.40 -4.85 5.61
CA ILE A 43 -0.57 -3.45 5.98
C ILE A 43 0.58 -2.98 6.89
N ALA A 44 0.99 -3.80 7.87
CA ALA A 44 2.14 -3.49 8.71
C ALA A 44 3.43 -3.34 7.89
N GLY A 45 3.65 -4.23 6.93
CA GLY A 45 4.78 -4.16 6.01
C GLY A 45 4.77 -2.90 5.15
N ILE A 46 3.61 -2.54 4.57
CA ILE A 46 3.44 -1.31 3.79
C ILE A 46 3.80 -0.09 4.63
N PHE A 47 3.21 0.06 5.82
CA PHE A 47 3.50 1.19 6.69
C PHE A 47 4.95 1.19 7.20
N GLY A 48 5.54 0.00 7.46
CA GLY A 48 6.96 -0.12 7.78
C GLY A 48 7.86 0.45 6.67
N ILE A 49 7.57 0.16 5.41
CA ILE A 49 8.28 0.73 4.26
C ILE A 49 8.04 2.23 4.14
N LEU A 50 6.81 2.71 4.35
CA LEU A 50 6.49 4.14 4.31
C LEU A 50 7.20 4.94 5.40
N ILE A 51 7.48 4.33 6.56
CA ILE A 51 8.22 4.96 7.66
C ILE A 51 9.73 4.93 7.39
N ALA A 52 10.28 3.75 7.12
CA ALA A 52 11.73 3.54 7.07
C ALA A 52 12.33 3.88 5.70
N GLY A 53 11.64 3.52 4.60
CA GLY A 53 12.16 3.64 3.23
C GLY A 53 12.60 5.05 2.86
N PRO A 54 11.73 6.07 2.95
CA PRO A 54 12.08 7.44 2.58
C PRO A 54 13.26 7.98 3.40
N ARG A 55 13.31 7.64 4.68
CA ARG A 55 14.39 8.09 5.56
C ARG A 55 15.73 7.47 5.22
N ILE A 56 15.75 6.16 5.01
CA ILE A 56 16.97 5.41 4.66
C ILE A 56 17.50 5.92 3.33
N THR A 57 16.66 6.06 2.32
CA THR A 57 17.08 6.49 0.98
C THR A 57 17.58 7.92 0.92
N ASN A 58 16.99 8.84 1.70
CA ASN A 58 17.44 10.22 1.76
C ASN A 58 18.78 10.40 2.55
N MET A 59 19.15 9.43 3.37
CA MET A 59 20.44 9.42 4.08
C MET A 59 21.56 8.71 3.31
N MET A 60 21.23 8.01 2.23
CA MET A 60 22.20 7.22 1.45
C MET A 60 22.77 8.02 0.28
N HIS A 61 23.94 7.58 -0.22
CA HIS A 61 24.50 8.09 -1.47
C HIS A 61 23.53 7.80 -2.65
N PRO A 62 23.44 8.64 -3.69
CA PRO A 62 22.46 8.53 -4.77
C PRO A 62 22.39 7.17 -5.45
N VAL A 63 23.53 6.52 -5.68
CA VAL A 63 23.59 5.22 -6.39
C VAL A 63 22.91 4.10 -5.59
N PRO A 64 23.30 3.79 -4.33
CA PRO A 64 22.59 2.78 -3.55
C PRO A 64 21.14 3.20 -3.21
N ALA A 65 20.87 4.51 -3.02
CA ALA A 65 19.52 5.00 -2.79
C ALA A 65 18.55 4.64 -3.93
N PHE A 66 19.01 4.68 -5.19
CA PHE A 66 18.23 4.28 -6.35
C PHE A 66 17.78 2.81 -6.26
N PHE A 67 18.69 1.89 -5.93
CA PHE A 67 18.36 0.46 -5.81
C PHE A 67 17.43 0.18 -4.63
N VAL A 68 17.63 0.86 -3.50
CA VAL A 68 16.74 0.73 -2.33
C VAL A 68 15.35 1.26 -2.64
N ASN A 69 15.23 2.41 -3.31
CA ASN A 69 13.94 2.94 -3.76
C ASN A 69 13.23 1.98 -4.69
N MET A 70 13.94 1.43 -5.67
CA MET A 70 13.41 0.43 -6.60
C MET A 70 12.86 -0.78 -5.83
N ALA A 71 13.63 -1.31 -4.89
CA ALA A 71 13.20 -2.44 -4.05
C ALA A 71 11.97 -2.10 -3.20
N CYS A 72 11.93 -0.93 -2.55
CA CYS A 72 10.78 -0.48 -1.77
C CYS A 72 9.51 -0.37 -2.63
N ILE A 73 9.62 0.23 -3.81
CA ILE A 73 8.49 0.37 -4.75
C ILE A 73 8.00 -1.01 -5.22
N LEU A 74 8.91 -1.93 -5.56
CA LEU A 74 8.53 -3.29 -5.97
C LEU A 74 7.81 -4.03 -4.85
N ILE A 75 8.30 -3.95 -3.61
CA ILE A 75 7.64 -4.57 -2.46
C ILE A 75 6.25 -3.96 -2.22
N LEU A 76 6.12 -2.62 -2.30
CA LEU A 76 4.83 -1.96 -2.17
C LEU A 76 3.85 -2.38 -3.27
N MET A 77 4.34 -2.55 -4.50
CA MET A 77 3.54 -3.07 -5.60
C MET A 77 3.06 -4.50 -5.33
N ILE A 78 3.94 -5.38 -4.83
CA ILE A 78 3.60 -6.76 -4.48
C ILE A 78 2.55 -6.79 -3.37
N PHE A 79 2.74 -6.01 -2.29
CA PHE A 79 1.80 -5.97 -1.16
C PHE A 79 0.45 -5.34 -1.51
N GLY A 80 0.42 -4.41 -2.47
CA GLY A 80 -0.80 -3.74 -2.93
C GLY A 80 -1.55 -4.46 -4.06
N CYS A 81 -0.92 -5.44 -4.73
CA CYS A 81 -1.40 -6.01 -6.00
C CYS A 81 -2.39 -7.17 -5.83
N HIS A 82 -3.49 -6.99 -5.10
CA HIS A 82 -4.50 -8.04 -4.94
C HIS A 82 -5.69 -7.92 -5.87
N ASN A 83 -5.93 -6.74 -6.37
CA ASN A 83 -6.97 -6.50 -7.35
C ASN A 83 -6.42 -5.64 -8.47
N VAL A 84 -6.04 -6.27 -9.57
CA VAL A 84 -5.42 -5.62 -10.73
C VAL A 84 -6.35 -4.57 -11.34
N ILE A 85 -7.66 -4.76 -11.22
CA ILE A 85 -8.67 -3.85 -11.77
C ILE A 85 -8.70 -2.52 -11.02
N MET A 86 -8.45 -2.53 -9.70
CA MET A 86 -8.54 -1.33 -8.86
C MET A 86 -7.23 -0.55 -8.72
N SER A 87 -6.11 -1.05 -9.26
CA SER A 87 -4.78 -0.37 -9.21
C SER A 87 -4.39 0.16 -7.82
N ASN A 88 -4.78 -0.56 -6.76
CA ASN A 88 -4.60 -0.15 -5.36
C ASN A 88 -3.13 0.08 -4.98
N GLN A 89 -2.21 -0.62 -5.66
CA GLN A 89 -0.77 -0.47 -5.48
C GLN A 89 -0.27 0.94 -5.77
N SER A 90 -0.85 1.63 -6.76
CA SER A 90 -0.42 2.98 -7.15
C SER A 90 -0.59 4.00 -6.03
N THR A 91 -1.60 3.82 -5.18
CA THR A 91 -1.86 4.70 -4.03
C THR A 91 -0.76 4.60 -2.98
N PHE A 92 -0.27 3.38 -2.68
CA PHE A 92 0.81 3.19 -1.71
C PHE A 92 2.15 3.68 -2.25
N VAL A 93 2.41 3.46 -3.56
CA VAL A 93 3.60 4.01 -4.23
C VAL A 93 3.57 5.55 -4.25
N LEU A 94 2.41 6.16 -4.56
CA LEU A 94 2.25 7.60 -4.48
C LEU A 94 2.50 8.13 -3.06
N GLY A 95 1.98 7.45 -2.04
CA GLY A 95 2.22 7.77 -0.64
C GLY A 95 3.71 7.72 -0.28
N TYR A 96 4.43 6.71 -0.77
CA TYR A 96 5.88 6.57 -0.60
C TYR A 96 6.64 7.75 -1.23
N LEU A 97 6.33 8.08 -2.48
CA LEU A 97 6.98 9.18 -3.21
C LEU A 97 6.70 10.53 -2.55
N LEU A 98 5.48 10.76 -2.05
CA LEU A 98 5.15 11.98 -1.31
C LEU A 98 5.97 12.09 -0.03
N LEU A 99 6.11 11.01 0.74
CA LEU A 99 6.90 11.00 1.98
C LEU A 99 8.39 11.19 1.71
N GLN A 100 8.89 10.67 0.57
CA GLN A 100 10.28 10.86 0.15
C GLN A 100 10.56 12.29 -0.32
N GLY A 101 9.63 12.89 -1.08
CA GLY A 101 9.77 14.26 -1.59
C GLY A 101 9.69 15.32 -0.49
N TYR A 102 8.97 15.02 0.60
CA TYR A 102 8.83 15.90 1.77
C TYR A 102 9.58 15.31 2.97
N ASP A 103 10.90 15.23 2.89
CA ASP A 103 11.68 14.73 4.01
C ASP A 103 11.67 15.72 5.19
N VAL A 104 11.64 15.17 6.39
CA VAL A 104 11.72 15.91 7.65
C VAL A 104 12.74 15.25 8.56
N SER A 105 13.38 16.06 9.40
CA SER A 105 14.44 15.60 10.31
C SER A 105 14.12 15.96 11.77
N GLY A 106 14.88 15.36 12.69
CA GLY A 106 14.79 15.67 14.11
C GLY A 106 13.42 15.35 14.71
N HIS A 107 12.88 16.27 15.49
CA HIS A 107 11.62 16.12 16.21
C HIS A 107 10.41 15.94 15.25
N ALA A 108 10.41 16.61 14.09
CA ALA A 108 9.36 16.47 13.10
C ALA A 108 9.29 15.06 12.51
N TYR A 109 10.43 14.35 12.39
CA TYR A 109 10.44 12.95 11.97
C TYR A 109 9.80 12.02 13.01
N VAL A 110 10.06 12.24 14.29
CA VAL A 110 9.42 11.46 15.37
C VAL A 110 7.90 11.62 15.32
N LEU A 111 7.41 12.85 15.16
CA LEU A 111 5.98 13.12 15.00
C LEU A 111 5.41 12.46 13.74
N ARG A 112 6.19 12.40 12.63
CA ARG A 112 5.82 11.68 11.42
C ARG A 112 5.67 10.19 11.66
N VAL A 113 6.61 9.56 12.36
CA VAL A 113 6.53 8.14 12.72
C VAL A 113 5.29 7.86 13.55
N ILE A 114 5.04 8.67 14.59
CA ILE A 114 3.85 8.52 15.44
C ILE A 114 2.57 8.66 14.62
N SER A 115 2.49 9.66 13.74
CA SER A 115 1.33 9.89 12.90
C SER A 115 1.05 8.74 11.93
N LEU A 116 2.10 8.14 11.34
CA LEU A 116 1.98 6.97 10.46
C LEU A 116 1.61 5.70 11.25
N LEU A 117 2.12 5.52 12.48
CA LEU A 117 1.74 4.40 13.34
C LEU A 117 0.26 4.48 13.75
N ILE A 118 -0.22 5.66 14.10
CA ILE A 118 -1.66 5.87 14.36
C ILE A 118 -2.48 5.60 13.09
N GLY A 119 -2.01 6.10 11.94
CA GLY A 119 -2.62 5.82 10.64
C GLY A 119 -2.67 4.33 10.31
N MET A 120 -1.59 3.60 10.59
CA MET A 120 -1.54 2.14 10.45
C MET A 120 -2.62 1.46 11.31
N GLY A 121 -2.76 1.87 12.58
CA GLY A 121 -3.79 1.34 13.47
C GLY A 121 -5.22 1.57 12.93
N ILE A 122 -5.50 2.77 12.40
CA ILE A 122 -6.78 3.10 11.77
C ILE A 122 -7.01 2.21 10.53
N CYS A 123 -6.00 2.09 9.67
CA CYS A 123 -6.07 1.24 8.47
C CYS A 123 -6.31 -0.23 8.81
N MET A 124 -5.62 -0.77 9.82
CA MET A 124 -5.83 -2.13 10.32
C MET A 124 -7.24 -2.34 10.86
N ALA A 125 -7.78 -1.38 11.61
CA ALA A 125 -9.13 -1.45 12.15
C ALA A 125 -10.19 -1.45 11.03
N VAL A 126 -10.04 -0.58 10.04
CA VAL A 126 -10.93 -0.50 8.87
C VAL A 126 -10.87 -1.80 8.06
N PHE A 127 -9.67 -2.30 7.80
CA PHE A 127 -9.46 -3.54 7.09
C PHE A 127 -10.07 -4.74 7.83
N TYR A 128 -9.80 -4.86 9.13
CA TYR A 128 -10.36 -5.94 9.96
C TYR A 128 -11.89 -5.93 9.94
N LYS A 129 -12.50 -4.75 10.11
CA LYS A 129 -13.95 -4.60 10.08
C LYS A 129 -14.55 -5.00 8.73
N ASN A 130 -13.85 -4.67 7.64
CA ASN A 130 -14.33 -4.96 6.28
C ASN A 130 -14.19 -6.45 5.92
N GLN A 131 -13.15 -7.14 6.42
CA GLN A 131 -12.85 -8.53 6.05
C GLN A 131 -13.24 -9.59 7.07
N LYS A 132 -13.68 -9.22 8.27
CA LYS A 132 -13.99 -10.15 9.36
C LYS A 132 -14.94 -11.29 8.95
N ASN A 133 -15.86 -11.06 8.03
CA ASN A 133 -16.91 -12.02 7.63
C ASN A 133 -16.60 -12.75 6.31
N ARG A 134 -15.39 -12.59 5.73
CA ARG A 134 -15.05 -13.21 4.45
C ARG A 134 -14.18 -14.46 4.65
N PRO A 135 -14.58 -15.64 4.16
CA PRO A 135 -13.86 -16.90 4.38
C PRO A 135 -12.71 -17.08 3.37
N TYR A 136 -11.66 -16.25 3.45
CA TYR A 136 -10.49 -16.43 2.61
C TYR A 136 -9.50 -17.44 3.21
N ARG A 137 -9.02 -18.37 2.37
CA ARG A 137 -8.06 -19.41 2.73
C ARG A 137 -6.65 -19.13 2.22
N ARG A 138 -6.45 -18.14 1.33
CA ARG A 138 -5.13 -17.85 0.71
C ARG A 138 -4.12 -17.35 1.73
N THR A 139 -2.88 -17.81 1.56
CA THR A 139 -1.75 -17.49 2.43
C THR A 139 -0.92 -16.36 1.81
N PHE A 140 -0.15 -15.64 2.62
CA PHE A 140 0.78 -14.59 2.19
C PHE A 140 1.79 -15.07 1.12
N LEU A 141 2.26 -16.31 1.23
CA LEU A 141 3.17 -16.92 0.25
C LEU A 141 2.54 -17.09 -1.14
N ASP A 142 1.22 -17.27 -1.21
CA ASP A 142 0.51 -17.40 -2.47
C ASP A 142 0.55 -16.09 -3.26
N LEU A 143 0.70 -14.93 -2.60
CA LEU A 143 0.88 -13.61 -3.25
C LEU A 143 2.18 -13.52 -4.02
N PHE A 144 3.28 -13.99 -3.43
CA PHE A 144 4.58 -14.02 -4.11
C PHE A 144 4.59 -15.02 -5.26
N ARG A 145 3.85 -16.13 -5.14
CA ARG A 145 3.74 -17.16 -6.16
C ARG A 145 2.89 -16.71 -7.36
N GLU A 146 1.87 -15.90 -7.13
CA GLU A 146 1.09 -15.28 -8.21
C GLU A 146 1.88 -14.23 -9.00
N PHE A 147 2.95 -13.69 -8.42
CA PHE A 147 3.88 -12.75 -9.05
C PHE A 147 4.97 -13.44 -9.89
N ASP A 148 4.87 -14.75 -10.09
CA ASP A 148 5.80 -15.47 -10.97
C ASP A 148 5.77 -14.88 -12.39
N VAL A 149 6.95 -14.71 -12.99
CA VAL A 149 7.16 -14.15 -14.34
C VAL A 149 6.34 -14.88 -15.41
N ARG A 150 5.99 -16.14 -15.16
CA ARG A 150 5.08 -16.94 -16.00
C ARG A 150 3.65 -16.39 -15.95
N SER A 151 3.18 -15.98 -14.80
CA SER A 151 1.88 -15.37 -14.58
C SER A 151 1.80 -13.98 -15.22
N ALA A 152 2.87 -13.17 -15.14
CA ALA A 152 2.98 -11.88 -15.81
C ALA A 152 2.91 -12.01 -17.35
N ARG A 153 3.53 -13.05 -17.92
CA ARG A 153 3.47 -13.32 -19.36
C ARG A 153 2.07 -13.77 -19.81
N ASN A 154 1.40 -14.60 -19.03
CA ASN A 154 0.02 -15.02 -19.31
C ASN A 154 -0.97 -13.88 -19.09
N TRP A 155 -0.66 -12.92 -18.25
CA TRP A 155 -1.51 -11.78 -17.96
C TRP A 155 -1.74 -10.87 -19.18
N TRP A 156 -0.76 -10.73 -20.08
CA TRP A 156 -0.91 -10.03 -21.36
C TRP A 156 -1.94 -10.71 -22.28
N TYR A 157 -2.08 -12.04 -22.20
CA TYR A 157 -3.02 -12.82 -23.00
C TYR A 157 -4.40 -12.94 -22.36
N ILE A 158 -4.50 -12.91 -21.03
CA ILE A 158 -5.76 -13.08 -20.29
C ILE A 158 -6.59 -11.80 -20.24
N LYS A 159 -5.95 -10.63 -20.31
CA LYS A 159 -6.65 -9.32 -20.25
C LYS A 159 -7.77 -9.15 -21.29
N PRO A 160 -7.58 -9.43 -22.59
CA PRO A 160 -8.64 -9.29 -23.58
C PRO A 160 -9.78 -10.33 -23.41
N VAL A 161 -9.47 -11.53 -22.95
CA VAL A 161 -10.47 -12.60 -22.78
C VAL A 161 -11.38 -12.36 -21.58
N SER A 162 -10.84 -11.83 -20.47
CA SER A 162 -11.63 -11.54 -19.26
C SER A 162 -12.64 -10.41 -19.48
N TYR A 163 -12.29 -9.39 -20.26
CA TYR A 163 -13.23 -8.29 -20.58
C TYR A 163 -14.38 -8.73 -21.51
N THR A 164 -14.12 -9.67 -22.42
CA THR A 164 -15.17 -10.20 -23.31
C THR A 164 -16.14 -11.11 -22.58
N HIS A 165 -15.66 -11.91 -21.61
CA HIS A 165 -16.53 -12.79 -20.82
C HIS A 165 -17.44 -12.04 -19.83
N LEU A 166 -16.94 -10.97 -19.18
CA LEU A 166 -17.76 -10.14 -18.28
C LEU A 166 -18.86 -9.39 -19.05
N ARG A 167 -18.54 -8.90 -20.26
CA ARG A 167 -19.52 -8.18 -21.08
C ARG A 167 -20.61 -9.09 -21.66
N ALA A 168 -20.30 -10.37 -21.88
CA ALA A 168 -21.30 -11.36 -22.34
C ALA A 168 -22.31 -11.74 -21.25
N HIS A 169 -21.97 -11.60 -19.97
CA HIS A 169 -22.86 -11.86 -18.84
C HIS A 169 -23.78 -10.69 -18.49
N GLU A 170 -23.45 -9.46 -18.91
CA GLU A 170 -24.28 -8.27 -18.67
C GLU A 170 -25.33 -8.03 -19.77
N THR A 171 -25.32 -8.81 -20.85
CA THR A 171 -26.24 -8.67 -21.99
C THR A 171 -27.28 -9.78 -22.10
N LEU A 172 -27.38 -10.66 -21.10
CA LEU A 172 -28.47 -11.65 -20.96
C LEU A 172 -29.29 -11.32 -19.71
#